data_8b75090ff9b9682118ad1d036393e893
#
_entry.id   8b75090ff9b9682118ad1d036393e893
#
_cell.length_a   1.000
_cell.length_b   1.000
_cell.length_c   1.000
_cell.angle_alpha   90.00
_cell.angle_beta   90.00
_cell.angle_gamma   90.00
#
_symmetry.space_group_name_H-M   'P 1'
#
loop_
_entity.id
_entity.type
_entity.pdbx_description
1 polymer ?
#
loop_
_entity_poly.entity_id
_entity_poly.type
_entity_poly.pdbx_seq_one_letter_code
_entity_poly.pdbx_strand_id
1 'polypeptide(L)'
;IYVRAEYPLAVERINHAIKQAYEYELLGENIFGSGFTFNLEVRLGAGAFVCGEETALIASIEGERGMPRNKPPYPAEAGLWNKPTVINNVETLANIPRIIRKGAEWFASIGTEKSKGTKVFALGGKINNTGLVEIPMGTKLREVIFNIGGGIPNGKKFKAVQTGGPSGGCLTAEHLDASIDYDTLVNLGSMMGSGGMIVMDEDNCMVDVARFYLEFTVDESCGKCTPCREGTRRMLEILEKITKGQGTLKDIDMLTSLAHSVKDSALCGLGQSAPNPVLSTLEHFKDEYIAHVVDKKCPAGVCRALIKYYINDDCIGCGKCKRNCPVEAITGKIKEKHAINTDVCIKCGACALGCPTHAIITA
;
A
#
# COMPACT_ATOMS: atom_id res chain seq x y z
N ILE A 1 0.64 25.92 -0.86
CA ILE A 1 0.07 24.58 -1.11
C ILE A 1 1.21 23.66 -1.53
N TYR A 2 1.52 22.64 -0.73
CA TYR A 2 2.56 21.67 -1.05
C TYR A 2 1.95 20.51 -1.84
N VAL A 3 2.44 20.29 -3.06
CA VAL A 3 1.95 19.26 -3.99
C VAL A 3 3.09 18.33 -4.38
N ARG A 4 2.82 17.01 -4.46
CA ARG A 4 3.80 16.05 -4.98
C ARG A 4 4.09 16.32 -6.46
N ALA A 5 5.35 16.20 -6.87
CA ALA A 5 5.76 16.37 -8.26
C ALA A 5 5.09 15.37 -9.23
N GLU A 6 4.64 14.21 -8.72
CA GLU A 6 3.95 13.18 -9.48
C GLU A 6 2.53 13.56 -9.90
N TYR A 7 2.00 14.71 -9.45
CA TYR A 7 0.66 15.19 -9.79
C TYR A 7 0.69 16.44 -10.67
N PRO A 8 1.27 16.42 -11.89
CA PRO A 8 1.42 17.60 -12.72
C PRO A 8 0.08 18.26 -13.08
N LEU A 9 -0.96 17.46 -13.33
CA LEU A 9 -2.31 17.99 -13.59
C LEU A 9 -2.89 18.75 -12.39
N ALA A 10 -2.66 18.26 -11.17
CA ALA A 10 -3.11 18.96 -9.97
C ALA A 10 -2.40 20.31 -9.83
N VAL A 11 -1.09 20.36 -10.09
CA VAL A 11 -0.29 21.61 -10.08
C VAL A 11 -0.83 22.61 -11.09
N GLU A 12 -1.09 22.17 -12.33
CA GLU A 12 -1.66 23.03 -13.39
C GLU A 12 -3.02 23.62 -12.97
N ARG A 13 -3.92 22.77 -12.47
CA ARG A 13 -5.26 23.18 -12.03
C ARG A 13 -5.24 24.14 -10.86
N ILE A 14 -4.38 23.91 -9.86
CA ILE A 14 -4.24 24.78 -8.70
C ILE A 14 -3.66 26.14 -9.13
N ASN A 15 -2.62 26.17 -9.95
CA ASN A 15 -2.05 27.42 -10.45
C ASN A 15 -3.06 28.23 -11.28
N HIS A 16 -3.88 27.55 -12.10
CA HIS A 16 -4.96 28.20 -12.83
C HIS A 16 -6.00 28.82 -11.87
N ALA A 17 -6.42 28.07 -10.85
CA ALA A 17 -7.37 28.56 -9.85
C ALA A 17 -6.81 29.73 -9.03
N ILE A 18 -5.53 29.68 -8.64
CA ILE A 18 -4.86 30.77 -7.94
C ILE A 18 -4.84 32.04 -8.81
N LYS A 19 -4.48 31.91 -10.11
CA LYS A 19 -4.49 33.02 -11.05
C LYS A 19 -5.87 33.68 -11.15
N GLN A 20 -6.93 32.87 -11.33
CA GLN A 20 -8.30 33.37 -11.36
C GLN A 20 -8.69 34.07 -10.06
N ALA A 21 -8.28 33.52 -8.90
CA ALA A 21 -8.57 34.12 -7.60
C ALA A 21 -7.91 35.51 -7.44
N TYR A 22 -6.71 35.72 -7.98
CA TYR A 22 -6.09 37.06 -8.05
C TYR A 22 -6.83 37.99 -9.01
N GLU A 23 -7.24 37.50 -10.18
CA GLU A 23 -8.01 38.29 -11.17
C GLU A 23 -9.37 38.72 -10.61
N TYR A 24 -9.98 37.96 -9.73
CA TYR A 24 -11.24 38.28 -9.06
C TYR A 24 -11.06 39.02 -7.71
N GLU A 25 -9.86 39.46 -7.38
CA GLU A 25 -9.55 40.15 -6.11
C GLU A 25 -9.87 39.32 -4.85
N LEU A 26 -9.90 37.99 -4.98
CA LEU A 26 -10.09 37.04 -3.87
C LEU A 26 -8.77 36.71 -3.15
N LEU A 27 -7.65 37.05 -3.76
CA LEU A 27 -6.28 36.95 -3.24
C LEU A 27 -5.54 38.26 -3.50
N GLY A 28 -4.45 38.46 -2.77
CA GLY A 28 -3.61 39.64 -2.90
C GLY A 28 -3.74 40.62 -1.73
N GLU A 29 -3.46 41.88 -1.96
CA GLU A 29 -3.49 42.93 -0.95
C GLU A 29 -4.89 43.56 -0.84
N ASN A 30 -5.29 43.88 0.39
CA ASN A 30 -6.51 44.63 0.68
C ASN A 30 -7.77 44.04 0.00
N ILE A 31 -7.98 42.74 0.10
CA ILE A 31 -9.07 41.98 -0.53
C ILE A 31 -10.42 42.68 -0.28
N PHE A 32 -11.14 43.05 -1.36
CA PHE A 32 -12.40 43.80 -1.34
C PHE A 32 -12.39 45.07 -0.47
N GLY A 33 -11.25 45.72 -0.31
CA GLY A 33 -11.12 46.92 0.51
C GLY A 33 -11.24 46.69 2.02
N SER A 34 -11.12 45.44 2.46
CA SER A 34 -11.29 45.04 3.87
C SER A 34 -10.03 45.28 4.73
N GLY A 35 -8.90 45.59 4.16
CA GLY A 35 -7.58 45.63 4.83
C GLY A 35 -6.94 44.26 4.99
N PHE A 36 -7.62 43.18 4.61
CA PHE A 36 -7.09 41.83 4.68
C PHE A 36 -6.24 41.50 3.46
N THR A 37 -5.04 40.98 3.70
CA THR A 37 -4.10 40.54 2.67
C THR A 37 -3.85 39.07 2.80
N PHE A 38 -4.00 38.32 1.70
CA PHE A 38 -3.77 36.87 1.68
C PHE A 38 -3.21 36.43 0.32
N ASN A 39 -2.09 35.71 0.35
CA ASN A 39 -1.41 35.23 -0.83
C ASN A 39 -1.29 33.69 -0.77
N LEU A 40 -1.34 33.03 -1.93
CA LEU A 40 -1.15 31.60 -2.09
C LEU A 40 0.00 31.31 -3.04
N GLU A 41 0.82 30.33 -2.68
CA GLU A 41 1.91 29.82 -3.51
C GLU A 41 1.83 28.30 -3.59
N VAL A 42 2.24 27.73 -4.73
CA VAL A 42 2.43 26.29 -4.90
C VAL A 42 3.90 25.96 -4.68
N ARG A 43 4.15 24.95 -3.84
CA ARG A 43 5.47 24.35 -3.65
C ARG A 43 5.44 22.90 -4.06
N LEU A 44 6.39 22.51 -4.91
CA LEU A 44 6.49 21.13 -5.41
C LEU A 44 7.40 20.30 -4.51
N GLY A 45 6.91 19.15 -4.11
CA GLY A 45 7.74 18.13 -3.48
C GLY A 45 8.64 17.41 -4.49
N ALA A 46 9.75 16.86 -4.03
CA ALA A 46 10.71 16.10 -4.85
C ALA A 46 10.41 14.59 -4.91
N GLY A 47 9.17 14.18 -4.67
CA GLY A 47 8.74 12.78 -4.75
C GLY A 47 8.90 11.96 -3.46
N ALA A 48 9.52 12.48 -2.41
CA ALA A 48 9.72 11.74 -1.17
C ALA A 48 8.41 11.56 -0.37
N PHE A 49 8.00 10.32 -0.14
CA PHE A 49 6.80 9.98 0.63
C PHE A 49 6.86 10.50 2.08
N VAL A 50 8.06 10.48 2.69
CA VAL A 50 8.29 11.00 4.04
C VAL A 50 7.91 12.49 4.20
N CYS A 51 7.89 13.28 3.13
CA CYS A 51 7.45 14.68 3.15
C CYS A 51 5.93 14.83 3.36
N GLY A 52 5.18 13.73 3.48
CA GLY A 52 3.83 13.74 4.03
C GLY A 52 3.78 13.96 5.54
N GLU A 53 4.89 13.71 6.26
CA GLU A 53 5.03 14.09 7.66
C GLU A 53 5.28 15.60 7.77
N GLU A 54 4.55 16.28 8.67
CA GLU A 54 4.47 17.74 8.70
C GLU A 54 5.82 18.46 8.85
N THR A 55 6.74 17.92 9.66
CA THR A 55 8.05 18.55 9.89
C THR A 55 9.02 18.28 8.74
N ALA A 56 8.90 17.14 8.06
CA ALA A 56 9.64 16.84 6.85
C ALA A 56 9.16 17.71 5.66
N LEU A 57 7.84 17.96 5.58
CA LEU A 57 7.25 18.89 4.62
C LEU A 57 7.79 20.30 4.81
N ILE A 58 7.84 20.79 6.05
CA ILE A 58 8.42 22.09 6.39
C ILE A 58 9.88 22.17 5.94
N ALA A 59 10.71 21.20 6.33
CA ALA A 59 12.12 21.13 5.92
C ALA A 59 12.28 21.16 4.39
N SER A 60 11.41 20.43 3.66
CA SER A 60 11.41 20.44 2.19
C SER A 60 11.08 21.82 1.60
N ILE A 61 10.13 22.56 2.19
CA ILE A 61 9.80 23.94 1.75
C ILE A 61 10.97 24.91 2.03
N GLU A 62 11.67 24.70 3.14
CA GLU A 62 12.85 25.50 3.54
C GLU A 62 14.09 25.20 2.67
N GLY A 63 14.03 24.19 1.78
CA GLY A 63 15.15 23.79 0.92
C GLY A 63 16.12 22.84 1.60
N GLU A 64 15.75 22.34 2.76
CA GLU A 64 16.49 21.35 3.52
C GLU A 64 16.08 19.93 3.11
N ARG A 65 16.87 18.92 3.52
CA ARG A 65 16.49 17.53 3.33
C ARG A 65 15.21 17.22 4.08
N GLY A 66 14.21 16.66 3.39
CA GLY A 66 12.91 16.30 3.95
C GLY A 66 13.00 15.19 5.01
N MET A 67 13.50 15.54 6.17
CA MET A 67 13.63 14.64 7.33
C MET A 67 12.75 15.14 8.48
N PRO A 68 11.99 14.25 9.14
CA PRO A 68 11.23 14.60 10.34
C PRO A 68 12.13 15.11 11.47
N ARG A 69 11.61 16.02 12.28
CA ARG A 69 12.24 16.48 13.51
C ARG A 69 11.44 16.06 14.74
N ASN A 70 12.10 16.04 15.89
CA ASN A 70 11.45 15.72 17.16
C ASN A 70 10.46 16.83 17.56
N LYS A 71 9.39 16.43 18.20
CA LYS A 71 8.41 17.28 18.85
C LYS A 71 8.48 17.06 20.37
N PRO A 72 8.41 18.09 21.22
CA PRO A 72 8.34 19.53 20.92
C PRO A 72 9.65 20.10 20.34
N PRO A 73 9.65 21.29 19.69
CA PRO A 73 8.49 22.16 19.48
C PRO A 73 7.55 21.62 18.36
N TYR A 74 6.26 21.86 18.54
CA TYR A 74 5.25 21.55 17.52
C TYR A 74 5.25 22.65 16.44
N PRO A 75 4.79 22.35 15.19
CA PRO A 75 4.71 23.36 14.13
C PRO A 75 3.90 24.60 14.51
N ALA A 76 2.88 24.46 15.35
CA ALA A 76 2.11 25.59 15.87
C ALA A 76 2.93 26.57 16.76
N GLU A 77 4.04 26.09 17.31
CA GLU A 77 4.99 26.90 18.09
C GLU A 77 6.16 27.37 17.24
N ALA A 78 6.77 26.45 16.49
CA ALA A 78 7.95 26.71 15.66
C ALA A 78 7.91 25.82 14.39
N GLY A 79 7.23 26.29 13.36
CA GLY A 79 7.07 25.64 12.07
C GLY A 79 7.98 26.20 10.99
N LEU A 80 7.39 26.60 9.86
CA LEU A 80 8.08 27.13 8.69
C LEU A 80 8.86 28.42 9.05
N TRP A 81 10.15 28.44 8.72
CA TRP A 81 11.09 29.49 9.10
C TRP A 81 11.04 29.86 10.60
N ASN A 82 10.86 28.84 11.42
CA ASN A 82 10.75 28.98 12.86
C ASN A 82 9.59 29.89 13.32
N LYS A 83 8.54 30.00 12.51
CA LYS A 83 7.31 30.75 12.81
C LYS A 83 6.17 29.79 13.16
N PRO A 84 5.20 30.22 13.99
CA PRO A 84 3.98 29.45 14.20
C PRO A 84 3.32 29.11 12.87
N THR A 85 3.06 27.81 12.64
CA THR A 85 2.59 27.29 11.35
C THR A 85 1.45 26.32 11.55
N VAL A 86 0.35 26.52 10.82
CA VAL A 86 -0.78 25.61 10.76
C VAL A 86 -0.68 24.78 9.48
N ILE A 87 -0.82 23.45 9.60
CA ILE A 87 -0.77 22.52 8.49
C ILE A 87 -2.09 21.74 8.45
N ASN A 88 -2.71 21.69 7.28
CA ASN A 88 -3.93 20.91 7.05
C ASN A 88 -3.81 20.07 5.78
N ASN A 89 -4.42 18.88 5.80
CA ASN A 89 -4.60 18.07 4.61
C ASN A 89 -5.52 18.78 3.61
N VAL A 90 -5.23 18.63 2.32
CA VAL A 90 -6.02 19.25 1.23
C VAL A 90 -7.47 18.80 1.24
N GLU A 91 -7.75 17.54 1.56
CA GLU A 91 -9.12 17.03 1.68
C GLU A 91 -9.89 17.74 2.81
N THR A 92 -9.23 18.02 3.94
CA THR A 92 -9.81 18.85 5.01
C THR A 92 -10.19 20.24 4.48
N LEU A 93 -9.26 20.90 3.78
CA LEU A 93 -9.51 22.23 3.21
C LEU A 93 -10.64 22.21 2.15
N ALA A 94 -10.74 21.15 1.35
CA ALA A 94 -11.79 20.98 0.35
C ALA A 94 -13.22 20.87 0.94
N ASN A 95 -13.32 20.41 2.17
CA ASN A 95 -14.62 20.35 2.89
C ASN A 95 -15.08 21.72 3.44
N ILE A 96 -14.17 22.63 3.77
CA ILE A 96 -14.49 23.90 4.43
C ILE A 96 -15.52 24.74 3.66
N PRO A 97 -15.42 24.95 2.34
CA PRO A 97 -16.41 25.74 1.60
C PRO A 97 -17.83 25.16 1.68
N ARG A 98 -17.92 23.82 1.72
CA ARG A 98 -19.22 23.15 1.86
C ARG A 98 -19.80 23.31 3.26
N ILE A 99 -18.94 23.20 4.29
CA ILE A 99 -19.34 23.38 5.69
C ILE A 99 -19.82 24.82 5.91
N ILE A 100 -19.09 25.83 5.41
CA ILE A 100 -19.50 27.25 5.53
C ILE A 100 -20.84 27.51 4.85
N ARG A 101 -21.07 26.90 3.66
CA ARG A 101 -22.32 27.13 2.90
C ARG A 101 -23.53 26.38 3.45
N LYS A 102 -23.34 25.17 4.01
CA LYS A 102 -24.43 24.30 4.44
C LYS A 102 -24.61 24.22 5.95
N GLY A 103 -23.64 24.72 6.71
CA GLY A 103 -23.62 24.69 8.16
C GLY A 103 -22.96 23.46 8.77
N ALA A 104 -22.54 23.61 10.02
CA ALA A 104 -21.85 22.57 10.77
C ALA A 104 -22.74 21.35 11.05
N GLU A 105 -24.04 21.56 11.31
CA GLU A 105 -25.00 20.50 11.57
C GLU A 105 -25.18 19.57 10.35
N TRP A 106 -25.22 20.16 9.14
CA TRP A 106 -25.24 19.36 7.91
C TRP A 106 -24.03 18.45 7.80
N PHE A 107 -22.82 18.96 8.05
CA PHE A 107 -21.61 18.13 7.99
C PHE A 107 -21.62 17.07 9.09
N ALA A 108 -22.03 17.43 10.29
CA ALA A 108 -22.11 16.52 11.43
C ALA A 108 -23.19 15.43 11.28
N SER A 109 -24.20 15.64 10.41
CA SER A 109 -25.23 14.64 10.12
C SER A 109 -24.74 13.49 9.20
N ILE A 110 -23.55 13.64 8.57
CA ILE A 110 -22.96 12.64 7.71
C ILE A 110 -21.85 11.94 8.49
N GLY A 111 -21.76 10.62 8.39
CA GLY A 111 -20.73 9.83 9.04
C GLY A 111 -21.13 9.24 10.37
N THR A 112 -20.13 8.85 11.18
CA THR A 112 -20.31 8.27 12.51
C THR A 112 -20.27 9.34 13.61
N GLU A 113 -20.49 8.96 14.86
CA GLU A 113 -20.42 9.88 16.00
C GLU A 113 -19.05 10.58 16.09
N LYS A 114 -17.96 9.86 15.88
CA LYS A 114 -16.57 10.37 16.00
C LYS A 114 -15.93 10.75 14.67
N SER A 115 -16.35 10.15 13.57
CA SER A 115 -15.81 10.40 12.23
C SER A 115 -16.89 11.02 11.35
N LYS A 116 -16.87 12.34 11.22
CA LYS A 116 -17.89 13.11 10.48
C LYS A 116 -17.51 13.30 9.02
N GLY A 117 -18.54 13.49 8.18
CA GLY A 117 -18.39 13.81 6.76
C GLY A 117 -18.16 12.60 5.88
N THR A 118 -17.52 12.84 4.75
CA THR A 118 -17.19 11.86 3.72
C THR A 118 -15.69 11.63 3.62
N LYS A 119 -15.31 10.54 2.96
CA LYS A 119 -13.91 10.26 2.62
C LYS A 119 -13.81 9.74 1.21
N VAL A 120 -12.82 10.23 0.47
CA VAL A 120 -12.48 9.73 -0.86
C VAL A 120 -11.54 8.54 -0.75
N PHE A 121 -11.88 7.44 -1.44
CA PHE A 121 -11.06 6.26 -1.56
C PHE A 121 -10.61 6.02 -3.00
N ALA A 122 -9.36 5.62 -3.16
CA ALA A 122 -8.82 5.09 -4.40
C ALA A 122 -8.92 3.56 -4.36
N LEU A 123 -9.88 3.01 -5.12
CA LEU A 123 -10.08 1.57 -5.25
C LEU A 123 -9.16 1.00 -6.31
N GLY A 124 -8.43 -0.05 -5.96
CA GLY A 124 -7.52 -0.73 -6.87
C GLY A 124 -7.30 -2.19 -6.50
N GLY A 125 -6.41 -2.85 -7.23
CA GLY A 125 -6.11 -4.26 -7.05
C GLY A 125 -7.09 -5.18 -7.77
N LYS A 126 -7.49 -6.26 -7.14
CA LYS A 126 -8.38 -7.30 -7.68
C LYS A 126 -9.85 -6.95 -7.45
N ILE A 127 -10.32 -5.93 -8.16
CA ILE A 127 -11.68 -5.43 -8.08
C ILE A 127 -12.18 -5.05 -9.49
N ASN A 128 -13.48 -5.23 -9.76
CA ASN A 128 -14.01 -4.99 -11.10
C ASN A 128 -14.00 -3.51 -11.48
N ASN A 129 -14.41 -2.62 -10.59
CA ASN A 129 -14.46 -1.18 -10.82
C ASN A 129 -13.34 -0.49 -10.04
N THR A 130 -12.27 -0.10 -10.74
CA THR A 130 -11.18 0.71 -10.18
C THR A 130 -11.46 2.20 -10.36
N GLY A 131 -10.98 3.03 -9.44
CA GLY A 131 -11.13 4.47 -9.52
C GLY A 131 -11.31 5.14 -8.17
N LEU A 132 -11.77 6.39 -8.18
CA LEU A 132 -12.06 7.15 -6.97
C LEU A 132 -13.54 7.02 -6.60
N VAL A 133 -13.80 6.83 -5.32
CA VAL A 133 -15.14 6.80 -4.74
C VAL A 133 -15.19 7.67 -3.50
N GLU A 134 -16.21 8.52 -3.40
CA GLU A 134 -16.51 9.25 -2.18
C GLU A 134 -17.65 8.57 -1.44
N ILE A 135 -17.43 8.26 -0.16
CA ILE A 135 -18.39 7.57 0.69
C ILE A 135 -18.57 8.31 2.01
N PRO A 136 -19.76 8.24 2.64
CA PRO A 136 -19.94 8.66 4.02
C PRO A 136 -19.03 7.84 4.95
N MET A 137 -18.46 8.50 5.96
CA MET A 137 -17.77 7.78 7.02
C MET A 137 -18.73 6.81 7.71
N GLY A 138 -18.26 5.62 8.05
CA GLY A 138 -19.10 4.55 8.61
C GLY A 138 -19.73 3.61 7.58
N THR A 139 -19.56 3.86 6.28
CA THR A 139 -19.94 2.90 5.22
C THR A 139 -19.23 1.58 5.46
N LYS A 140 -19.91 0.46 5.27
CA LYS A 140 -19.32 -0.86 5.48
C LYS A 140 -18.32 -1.21 4.38
N LEU A 141 -17.24 -1.88 4.77
CA LEU A 141 -16.20 -2.33 3.84
C LEU A 141 -16.78 -3.23 2.72
N ARG A 142 -17.73 -4.10 3.07
CA ARG A 142 -18.47 -4.95 2.11
C ARG A 142 -19.18 -4.13 1.03
N GLU A 143 -19.82 -3.05 1.40
CA GLU A 143 -20.56 -2.20 0.47
C GLU A 143 -19.62 -1.56 -0.54
N VAL A 144 -18.49 -1.05 -0.07
CA VAL A 144 -17.47 -0.44 -0.95
C VAL A 144 -16.90 -1.47 -1.92
N ILE A 145 -16.53 -2.67 -1.45
CA ILE A 145 -15.88 -3.68 -2.29
C ILE A 145 -16.87 -4.30 -3.28
N PHE A 146 -18.04 -4.70 -2.82
CA PHE A 146 -18.94 -5.51 -3.65
C PHE A 146 -20.01 -4.69 -4.38
N ASN A 147 -20.62 -3.68 -3.73
CA ASN A 147 -21.68 -2.91 -4.36
C ASN A 147 -21.10 -1.82 -5.27
N ILE A 148 -20.12 -1.05 -4.78
CA ILE A 148 -19.53 0.05 -5.54
C ILE A 148 -18.42 -0.49 -6.46
N GLY A 149 -17.49 -1.26 -5.90
CA GLY A 149 -16.36 -1.84 -6.62
C GLY A 149 -16.72 -3.02 -7.52
N GLY A 150 -17.96 -3.52 -7.47
CA GLY A 150 -18.45 -4.61 -8.33
C GLY A 150 -17.87 -5.98 -8.00
N GLY A 151 -17.22 -6.15 -6.83
CA GLY A 151 -16.68 -7.43 -6.37
C GLY A 151 -15.40 -7.85 -7.09
N ILE A 152 -15.03 -9.12 -6.88
CA ILE A 152 -13.78 -9.70 -7.36
C ILE A 152 -13.95 -10.21 -8.80
N PRO A 153 -13.02 -9.89 -9.72
CA PRO A 153 -13.12 -10.31 -11.12
C PRO A 153 -12.99 -11.84 -11.28
N ASN A 154 -13.52 -12.34 -12.39
CA ASN A 154 -13.42 -13.75 -12.82
C ASN A 154 -13.99 -14.77 -11.84
N GLY A 155 -14.93 -14.38 -10.97
CA GLY A 155 -15.55 -15.30 -10.00
C GLY A 155 -14.61 -15.78 -8.89
N LYS A 156 -13.44 -15.16 -8.73
CA LYS A 156 -12.50 -15.49 -7.66
C LYS A 156 -13.00 -15.02 -6.31
N LYS A 157 -12.41 -15.60 -5.25
CA LYS A 157 -12.77 -15.30 -3.88
C LYS A 157 -12.00 -14.07 -3.38
N PHE A 158 -12.70 -13.22 -2.64
CA PHE A 158 -12.06 -12.18 -1.85
C PHE A 158 -11.14 -12.79 -0.80
N LYS A 159 -9.92 -12.28 -0.68
CA LYS A 159 -8.94 -12.73 0.30
C LYS A 159 -8.69 -11.67 1.38
N ALA A 160 -8.32 -10.47 0.96
CA ALA A 160 -8.05 -9.37 1.85
C ALA A 160 -8.16 -8.02 1.14
N VAL A 161 -8.17 -6.96 1.92
CA VAL A 161 -8.01 -5.58 1.42
C VAL A 161 -6.99 -4.86 2.29
N GLN A 162 -6.03 -4.21 1.65
CA GLN A 162 -5.11 -3.28 2.29
C GLN A 162 -5.74 -1.90 2.33
N THR A 163 -5.89 -1.31 3.52
CA THR A 163 -6.32 0.09 3.70
C THR A 163 -5.18 0.92 4.30
N GLY A 164 -5.22 2.24 4.11
CA GLY A 164 -4.20 3.14 4.65
C GLY A 164 -2.92 3.24 3.81
N GLY A 165 -2.92 2.69 2.60
CA GLY A 165 -1.76 2.69 1.71
C GLY A 165 -0.68 1.68 2.12
N PRO A 166 0.59 1.88 1.66
CA PRO A 166 1.67 0.89 1.85
C PRO A 166 2.01 0.57 3.31
N SER A 167 1.75 1.48 4.23
CA SER A 167 2.02 1.32 5.66
C SER A 167 0.76 1.07 6.50
N GLY A 168 -0.37 0.77 5.86
CA GLY A 168 -1.59 0.32 6.53
C GLY A 168 -1.60 -1.17 6.83
N GLY A 169 -2.76 -1.71 7.18
CA GLY A 169 -2.93 -3.14 7.48
C GLY A 169 -3.88 -3.84 6.53
N CYS A 170 -3.80 -5.16 6.49
CA CYS A 170 -4.71 -6.02 5.75
C CYS A 170 -5.94 -6.38 6.59
N LEU A 171 -7.12 -6.26 6.00
CA LEU A 171 -8.39 -6.69 6.56
C LEU A 171 -8.93 -7.89 5.78
N THR A 172 -9.43 -8.89 6.46
CA THR A 172 -9.90 -10.16 5.90
C THR A 172 -11.42 -10.20 5.68
N ALA A 173 -11.94 -11.32 5.22
CA ALA A 173 -13.38 -11.52 5.03
C ALA A 173 -14.20 -11.34 6.33
N GLU A 174 -13.62 -11.62 7.48
CA GLU A 174 -14.26 -11.42 8.80
C GLU A 174 -14.54 -9.95 9.11
N HIS A 175 -13.76 -9.04 8.49
CA HIS A 175 -13.87 -7.60 8.68
C HIS A 175 -14.78 -6.90 7.65
N LEU A 176 -15.39 -7.64 6.72
CA LEU A 176 -16.20 -7.04 5.65
C LEU A 176 -17.38 -6.21 6.15
N ASP A 177 -17.91 -6.53 7.32
CA ASP A 177 -19.02 -5.77 7.92
C ASP A 177 -18.57 -4.67 8.88
N ALA A 178 -17.25 -4.44 9.00
CA ALA A 178 -16.70 -3.33 9.76
C ALA A 178 -17.03 -1.98 9.09
N SER A 179 -17.29 -0.98 9.92
CA SER A 179 -17.45 0.41 9.48
C SER A 179 -16.12 1.02 9.08
N ILE A 180 -16.10 1.74 7.98
CA ILE A 180 -14.94 2.51 7.55
C ILE A 180 -14.94 3.84 8.28
N ASP A 181 -14.26 3.88 9.40
CA ASP A 181 -13.99 5.09 10.18
C ASP A 181 -12.60 5.00 10.84
N TYR A 182 -12.11 6.11 11.38
CA TYR A 182 -10.75 6.19 11.90
C TYR A 182 -10.49 5.20 13.05
N ASP A 183 -11.39 5.17 14.04
CA ASP A 183 -11.19 4.36 15.24
C ASP A 183 -11.32 2.86 14.91
N THR A 184 -12.33 2.48 14.13
CA THR A 184 -12.57 1.08 13.75
C THR A 184 -11.40 0.51 12.97
N LEU A 185 -10.88 1.23 11.95
CA LEU A 185 -9.75 0.74 11.16
C LEU A 185 -8.47 0.59 12.01
N VAL A 186 -8.21 1.51 12.93
CA VAL A 186 -7.06 1.43 13.84
C VAL A 186 -7.20 0.23 14.80
N ASN A 187 -8.39 0.02 15.37
CA ASN A 187 -8.66 -1.11 16.25
C ASN A 187 -8.52 -2.48 15.57
N LEU A 188 -8.72 -2.53 14.25
CA LEU A 188 -8.52 -3.71 13.41
C LEU A 188 -7.07 -3.84 12.87
N GLY A 189 -6.11 -3.11 13.43
CA GLY A 189 -4.70 -3.19 13.01
C GLY A 189 -4.39 -2.54 11.66
N SER A 190 -5.32 -1.74 11.12
CA SER A 190 -5.14 -0.99 9.87
C SER A 190 -5.18 0.52 10.11
N MET A 191 -5.45 1.31 9.10
CA MET A 191 -5.63 2.75 9.20
C MET A 191 -6.41 3.31 8.01
N MET A 192 -6.91 4.53 8.15
CA MET A 192 -7.57 5.27 7.07
C MET A 192 -6.56 5.73 6.00
N GLY A 193 -5.46 6.30 6.43
CA GLY A 193 -4.47 6.92 5.56
C GLY A 193 -5.07 7.99 4.64
N SER A 194 -4.57 8.05 3.42
CA SER A 194 -5.09 8.94 2.38
C SER A 194 -6.29 8.36 1.59
N GLY A 195 -6.81 7.21 2.01
CA GLY A 195 -7.93 6.54 1.34
C GLY A 195 -7.49 5.52 0.27
N GLY A 196 -6.27 5.02 0.31
CA GLY A 196 -5.87 3.89 -0.53
C GLY A 196 -6.56 2.60 -0.10
N MET A 197 -7.16 1.89 -1.05
CA MET A 197 -7.85 0.61 -0.80
C MET A 197 -7.48 -0.36 -1.92
N ILE A 198 -6.63 -1.35 -1.60
CA ILE A 198 -6.13 -2.34 -2.56
C ILE A 198 -6.72 -3.70 -2.22
N VAL A 199 -7.61 -4.17 -3.07
CA VAL A 199 -8.30 -5.45 -2.91
C VAL A 199 -7.46 -6.60 -3.46
N MET A 200 -7.45 -7.71 -2.78
CA MET A 200 -6.69 -8.92 -3.08
C MET A 200 -7.61 -10.13 -3.16
N ASP A 201 -7.33 -11.03 -4.11
CA ASP A 201 -8.01 -12.29 -4.31
C ASP A 201 -7.16 -13.49 -3.86
N GLU A 202 -7.70 -14.69 -4.06
CA GLU A 202 -7.03 -15.95 -3.67
C GLU A 202 -5.69 -16.20 -4.37
N ASP A 203 -5.40 -15.51 -5.48
CA ASP A 203 -4.12 -15.62 -6.18
C ASP A 203 -3.02 -14.74 -5.59
N ASN A 204 -3.32 -13.90 -4.62
CA ASN A 204 -2.31 -13.07 -3.94
C ASN A 204 -1.60 -13.87 -2.83
N CYS A 205 -0.29 -13.90 -2.86
CA CYS A 205 0.52 -14.43 -1.75
C CYS A 205 0.71 -13.32 -0.69
N MET A 206 0.24 -13.57 0.52
CA MET A 206 0.28 -12.54 1.57
C MET A 206 1.68 -12.29 2.11
N VAL A 207 2.59 -13.27 2.00
CA VAL A 207 4.02 -13.08 2.32
C VAL A 207 4.69 -12.14 1.30
N ASP A 208 4.38 -12.30 0.01
CA ASP A 208 4.90 -11.43 -1.04
C ASP A 208 4.28 -10.03 -1.00
N VAL A 209 3.00 -9.93 -0.63
CA VAL A 209 2.31 -8.65 -0.38
C VAL A 209 3.00 -7.88 0.76
N ALA A 210 3.30 -8.53 1.88
CA ALA A 210 4.04 -7.92 2.99
C ALA A 210 5.44 -7.46 2.54
N ARG A 211 6.16 -8.30 1.76
CA ARG A 211 7.46 -7.97 1.17
C ARG A 211 7.37 -6.73 0.30
N PHE A 212 6.41 -6.67 -0.61
CA PHE A 212 6.21 -5.56 -1.54
C PHE A 212 5.97 -4.22 -0.83
N TYR A 213 5.09 -4.20 0.18
CA TYR A 213 4.83 -2.97 0.92
C TYR A 213 6.01 -2.54 1.80
N LEU A 214 6.74 -3.51 2.34
CA LEU A 214 7.91 -3.20 3.14
C LEU A 214 9.08 -2.69 2.27
N GLU A 215 9.25 -3.23 1.06
CA GLU A 215 10.22 -2.75 0.07
C GLU A 215 9.99 -1.25 -0.24
N PHE A 216 8.74 -0.87 -0.51
CA PHE A 216 8.37 0.54 -0.66
C PHE A 216 8.79 1.38 0.55
N THR A 217 8.56 0.88 1.78
CA THR A 217 8.92 1.65 2.99
C THR A 217 10.44 1.76 3.17
N VAL A 218 11.19 0.73 2.79
CA VAL A 218 12.67 0.76 2.78
C VAL A 218 13.18 1.84 1.82
N ASP A 219 12.62 1.91 0.62
CA ASP A 219 13.01 2.88 -0.41
C ASP A 219 12.66 4.32 -0.01
N GLU A 220 11.52 4.49 0.68
CA GLU A 220 11.03 5.80 1.13
C GLU A 220 11.57 6.25 2.50
N SER A 221 12.37 5.44 3.15
CA SER A 221 13.00 5.81 4.43
C SER A 221 13.95 6.99 4.27
N CYS A 222 13.76 8.06 5.06
CA CYS A 222 14.70 9.19 5.04
C CYS A 222 16.08 8.85 5.62
N GLY A 223 16.24 7.68 6.26
CA GLY A 223 17.49 7.19 6.83
C GLY A 223 17.91 7.83 8.17
N LYS A 224 17.09 8.72 8.75
CA LYS A 224 17.47 9.46 9.97
C LYS A 224 17.59 8.58 11.21
N CYS A 225 16.55 7.79 11.51
CA CYS A 225 16.55 6.97 12.71
C CYS A 225 16.91 5.51 12.42
N THR A 226 17.75 4.91 13.28
CA THR A 226 18.22 3.53 13.11
C THR A 226 17.11 2.49 13.05
N PRO A 227 16.04 2.54 13.86
CA PRO A 227 14.98 1.55 13.80
C PRO A 227 14.31 1.47 12.42
N CYS A 228 14.01 2.61 11.80
CA CYS A 228 13.47 2.63 10.45
C CYS A 228 14.52 2.21 9.42
N ARG A 229 15.69 2.88 9.36
CA ARG A 229 16.72 2.62 8.34
C ARG A 229 17.21 1.18 8.32
N GLU A 230 17.59 0.64 9.46
CA GLU A 230 18.14 -0.72 9.55
C GLU A 230 17.05 -1.77 9.80
N GLY A 231 16.08 -1.48 10.67
CA GLY A 231 15.05 -2.43 11.05
C GLY A 231 14.16 -2.83 9.88
N THR A 232 13.66 -1.87 9.09
CA THR A 232 12.83 -2.20 7.91
C THR A 232 13.61 -2.98 6.87
N ARG A 233 14.89 -2.66 6.65
CA ARG A 233 15.76 -3.39 5.75
C ARG A 233 15.97 -4.84 6.20
N ARG A 234 16.21 -5.07 7.49
CA ARG A 234 16.37 -6.44 8.03
C ARG A 234 15.08 -7.24 7.94
N MET A 235 13.93 -6.61 8.18
CA MET A 235 12.63 -7.24 7.95
C MET A 235 12.44 -7.65 6.49
N LEU A 236 12.82 -6.78 5.54
CA LEU A 236 12.75 -7.06 4.11
C LEU A 236 13.64 -8.26 3.73
N GLU A 237 14.88 -8.29 4.20
CA GLU A 237 15.80 -9.40 3.98
C GLU A 237 15.23 -10.75 4.47
N ILE A 238 14.52 -10.74 5.61
CA ILE A 238 13.84 -11.94 6.13
C ILE A 238 12.68 -12.36 5.20
N LEU A 239 11.84 -11.42 4.76
CA LEU A 239 10.74 -11.72 3.85
C LEU A 239 11.24 -12.23 2.50
N GLU A 240 12.30 -11.65 1.96
CA GLU A 240 12.95 -12.14 0.76
C GLU A 240 13.50 -13.56 0.93
N LYS A 241 14.13 -13.85 2.06
CA LYS A 241 14.60 -15.18 2.41
C LYS A 241 13.44 -16.20 2.45
N ILE A 242 12.30 -15.82 3.03
CA ILE A 242 11.09 -16.65 3.09
C ILE A 242 10.53 -16.89 1.67
N THR A 243 10.34 -15.85 0.87
CA THR A 243 9.80 -15.96 -0.50
C THR A 243 10.72 -16.70 -1.46
N LYS A 244 12.03 -16.74 -1.17
CA LYS A 244 13.04 -17.54 -1.88
C LYS A 244 13.12 -18.99 -1.39
N GLY A 245 12.30 -19.40 -0.41
CA GLY A 245 12.28 -20.78 0.13
C GLY A 245 13.43 -21.11 1.09
N GLN A 246 14.20 -20.11 1.49
CA GLN A 246 15.34 -20.24 2.40
C GLN A 246 14.98 -19.92 3.86
N GLY A 247 13.75 -19.47 4.11
CA GLY A 247 13.25 -19.13 5.42
C GLY A 247 13.11 -20.34 6.35
N THR A 248 13.11 -20.08 7.64
CA THR A 248 12.92 -21.01 8.73
C THR A 248 11.87 -20.48 9.72
N LEU A 249 11.38 -21.33 10.64
CA LEU A 249 10.45 -20.88 11.69
C LEU A 249 11.05 -19.77 12.57
N LYS A 250 12.37 -19.85 12.84
CA LYS A 250 13.06 -18.78 13.58
C LYS A 250 13.05 -17.44 12.87
N ASP A 251 13.00 -17.44 11.54
CA ASP A 251 12.90 -16.20 10.76
C ASP A 251 11.52 -15.53 10.96
N ILE A 252 10.44 -16.31 11.14
CA ILE A 252 9.12 -15.77 11.46
C ILE A 252 9.12 -15.13 12.85
N ASP A 253 9.69 -15.78 13.85
CA ASP A 253 9.78 -15.23 15.21
C ASP A 253 10.64 -13.96 15.24
N MET A 254 11.76 -13.97 14.54
CA MET A 254 12.64 -12.81 14.39
C MET A 254 11.93 -11.64 13.69
N LEU A 255 11.20 -11.92 12.59
CA LEU A 255 10.43 -10.93 11.85
C LEU A 255 9.39 -10.26 12.76
N THR A 256 8.66 -11.05 13.54
CA THR A 256 7.65 -10.55 14.49
C THR A 256 8.27 -9.64 15.55
N SER A 257 9.35 -10.10 16.19
CA SER A 257 10.06 -9.32 17.24
C SER A 257 10.62 -8.01 16.68
N LEU A 258 11.23 -8.07 15.49
CA LEU A 258 11.80 -6.90 14.84
C LEU A 258 10.72 -5.91 14.40
N ALA A 259 9.57 -6.39 13.92
CA ALA A 259 8.43 -5.57 13.55
C ALA A 259 7.93 -4.74 14.73
N HIS A 260 7.74 -5.35 15.91
CA HIS A 260 7.37 -4.63 17.12
C HIS A 260 8.46 -3.63 17.53
N SER A 261 9.73 -4.03 17.51
CA SER A 261 10.83 -3.13 17.86
C SER A 261 10.89 -1.88 16.96
N VAL A 262 10.69 -2.04 15.66
CA VAL A 262 10.65 -0.91 14.70
C VAL A 262 9.44 -0.02 14.98
N LYS A 263 8.27 -0.62 15.18
CA LYS A 263 7.02 0.10 15.45
C LYS A 263 7.13 0.99 16.68
N ASP A 264 7.71 0.47 17.76
CA ASP A 264 7.74 1.13 19.06
C ASP A 264 8.88 2.16 19.19
N SER A 265 9.94 2.03 18.39
CA SER A 265 11.15 2.87 18.54
C SER A 265 11.44 3.82 17.38
N ALA A 266 10.70 3.73 16.26
CA ALA A 266 10.89 4.65 15.14
C ALA A 266 10.46 6.08 15.47
N LEU A 267 11.19 7.05 14.92
CA LEU A 267 11.02 8.48 15.23
C LEU A 267 9.69 9.07 14.73
N CYS A 268 9.22 8.65 13.57
CA CYS A 268 8.04 9.24 12.92
C CYS A 268 7.07 8.16 12.42
N GLY A 269 5.87 8.60 12.00
CA GLY A 269 4.80 7.73 11.53
C GLY A 269 5.19 6.78 10.40
N LEU A 270 6.13 7.16 9.51
CA LEU A 270 6.60 6.26 8.45
C LEU A 270 7.18 4.96 9.06
N GLY A 271 8.15 5.08 9.97
CA GLY A 271 8.79 3.92 10.58
C GLY A 271 7.87 3.20 11.56
N GLN A 272 7.03 3.93 12.31
CA GLN A 272 6.07 3.34 13.24
C GLN A 272 4.98 2.52 12.54
N SER A 273 4.58 2.88 11.34
CA SER A 273 3.57 2.16 10.56
C SER A 273 4.15 1.16 9.54
N ALA A 274 5.43 1.26 9.20
CA ALA A 274 6.10 0.34 8.27
C ALA A 274 5.87 -1.15 8.56
N PRO A 275 5.85 -1.60 9.83
CA PRO A 275 5.60 -3.00 10.17
C PRO A 275 4.15 -3.46 10.04
N ASN A 276 3.17 -2.57 9.92
CA ASN A 276 1.76 -2.94 9.93
C ASN A 276 1.37 -3.99 8.86
N PRO A 277 1.80 -3.89 7.57
CA PRO A 277 1.52 -4.92 6.59
C PRO A 277 2.08 -6.29 6.98
N VAL A 278 3.27 -6.31 7.60
CA VAL A 278 3.91 -7.54 8.07
C VAL A 278 3.15 -8.13 9.25
N LEU A 279 2.82 -7.32 10.26
CA LEU A 279 2.10 -7.77 11.45
C LEU A 279 0.70 -8.27 11.11
N SER A 280 -0.07 -7.53 10.31
CA SER A 280 -1.42 -7.94 9.93
C SER A 280 -1.44 -9.19 9.05
N THR A 281 -0.47 -9.36 8.14
CA THR A 281 -0.38 -10.59 7.35
C THR A 281 0.10 -11.78 8.17
N LEU A 282 0.97 -11.59 9.16
CA LEU A 282 1.36 -12.64 10.11
C LEU A 282 0.19 -13.05 11.00
N GLU A 283 -0.64 -12.11 11.42
CA GLU A 283 -1.82 -12.39 12.24
C GLU A 283 -2.88 -13.21 11.49
N HIS A 284 -3.23 -12.76 10.28
CA HIS A 284 -4.36 -13.33 9.55
C HIS A 284 -3.99 -14.46 8.58
N PHE A 285 -2.73 -14.57 8.18
CA PHE A 285 -2.25 -15.51 7.15
C PHE A 285 -1.00 -16.27 7.60
N LYS A 286 -0.88 -16.54 8.90
CA LYS A 286 0.26 -17.28 9.46
C LYS A 286 0.53 -18.61 8.76
N ASP A 287 -0.53 -19.30 8.33
CA ASP A 287 -0.42 -20.58 7.63
C ASP A 287 0.32 -20.44 6.29
N GLU A 288 0.18 -19.31 5.59
CA GLU A 288 0.95 -19.06 4.38
C GLU A 288 2.45 -18.91 4.67
N TYR A 289 2.81 -18.22 5.76
CA TYR A 289 4.21 -18.13 6.21
C TYR A 289 4.78 -19.51 6.55
N ILE A 290 4.01 -20.32 7.28
CA ILE A 290 4.40 -21.69 7.63
C ILE A 290 4.59 -22.53 6.35
N ALA A 291 3.65 -22.47 5.40
CA ALA A 291 3.78 -23.18 4.13
C ALA A 291 5.06 -22.78 3.37
N HIS A 292 5.44 -21.51 3.38
CA HIS A 292 6.68 -21.04 2.74
C HIS A 292 7.94 -21.58 3.43
N VAL A 293 7.96 -21.64 4.77
CA VAL A 293 9.18 -22.02 5.52
C VAL A 293 9.28 -23.50 5.82
N VAL A 294 8.16 -24.21 5.99
CA VAL A 294 8.13 -25.64 6.31
C VAL A 294 7.92 -26.47 5.04
N ASP A 295 6.81 -26.24 4.33
CA ASP A 295 6.41 -27.03 3.17
C ASP A 295 7.18 -26.63 1.90
N LYS A 296 7.91 -25.52 1.95
CA LYS A 296 8.61 -24.93 0.80
C LYS A 296 7.68 -24.74 -0.39
N LYS A 297 6.46 -24.29 -0.11
CA LYS A 297 5.37 -24.10 -1.06
C LYS A 297 4.75 -22.71 -0.91
N CYS A 298 4.45 -22.05 -2.02
CA CYS A 298 3.63 -20.84 -2.07
C CYS A 298 2.20 -21.23 -2.42
N PRO A 299 1.22 -21.15 -1.51
CA PRO A 299 -0.16 -21.57 -1.79
C PRO A 299 -0.80 -20.82 -2.97
N ALA A 300 -0.47 -19.55 -3.15
CA ALA A 300 -0.94 -18.72 -4.25
C ALA A 300 -0.13 -18.87 -5.56
N GLY A 301 0.94 -19.65 -5.56
CA GLY A 301 1.79 -19.85 -6.76
C GLY A 301 2.52 -18.61 -7.26
N VAL A 302 2.72 -17.60 -6.42
CA VAL A 302 3.37 -16.31 -6.79
C VAL A 302 4.88 -16.37 -6.64
N CYS A 303 5.38 -16.97 -5.55
CA CYS A 303 6.80 -17.01 -5.21
C CYS A 303 7.55 -17.99 -6.11
N ARG A 304 8.17 -17.51 -7.19
CA ARG A 304 8.82 -18.33 -8.23
C ARG A 304 9.80 -19.36 -7.67
N ALA A 305 10.55 -19.02 -6.61
CA ALA A 305 11.50 -19.95 -5.99
C ALA A 305 10.82 -21.18 -5.36
N LEU A 306 9.55 -21.09 -5.03
CA LEU A 306 8.76 -22.15 -4.41
C LEU A 306 7.85 -22.90 -5.39
N ILE A 307 7.74 -22.43 -6.64
CA ILE A 307 6.97 -23.13 -7.67
C ILE A 307 7.74 -24.38 -8.11
N LYS A 308 7.04 -25.50 -8.14
CA LYS A 308 7.54 -26.74 -8.73
C LYS A 308 6.65 -27.10 -9.92
N TYR A 309 7.27 -27.39 -11.06
CA TYR A 309 6.56 -27.86 -12.24
C TYR A 309 6.59 -29.38 -12.30
N TYR A 310 5.45 -29.96 -12.59
CA TYR A 310 5.27 -31.41 -12.77
C TYR A 310 4.55 -31.69 -14.08
N ILE A 311 4.78 -32.88 -14.63
CA ILE A 311 4.06 -33.34 -15.81
C ILE A 311 3.06 -34.41 -15.33
N ASN A 312 1.76 -34.17 -15.54
CA ASN A 312 0.68 -35.11 -15.21
C ASN A 312 0.50 -36.16 -16.33
N ASP A 313 -0.54 -37.01 -16.19
CA ASP A 313 -0.78 -38.12 -17.10
C ASP A 313 -1.40 -37.73 -18.45
N ASP A 314 -1.81 -36.45 -18.62
CA ASP A 314 -2.28 -35.91 -19.89
C ASP A 314 -1.14 -35.68 -20.90
N CYS A 315 0.09 -36.01 -20.52
CA CYS A 315 1.26 -35.86 -21.36
C CYS A 315 1.25 -36.88 -22.52
N ILE A 316 1.17 -36.39 -23.73
CA ILE A 316 1.21 -37.20 -24.98
C ILE A 316 2.61 -37.49 -25.48
N GLY A 317 3.65 -37.11 -24.79
CA GLY A 317 5.04 -37.36 -25.16
C GLY A 317 5.51 -36.65 -26.42
N CYS A 318 4.99 -35.46 -26.76
CA CYS A 318 5.31 -34.72 -27.99
C CYS A 318 6.73 -34.11 -28.00
N GLY A 319 7.42 -34.07 -26.88
CA GLY A 319 8.79 -33.55 -26.71
C GLY A 319 8.94 -32.03 -26.87
N LYS A 320 7.87 -31.26 -27.03
CA LYS A 320 7.94 -29.79 -27.21
C LYS A 320 8.54 -29.12 -25.98
N CYS A 321 8.12 -29.52 -24.80
CA CYS A 321 8.63 -28.98 -23.52
C CYS A 321 10.14 -29.23 -23.35
N LYS A 322 10.65 -30.41 -23.75
CA LYS A 322 12.07 -30.75 -23.71
C LYS A 322 12.89 -29.86 -24.64
N ARG A 323 12.42 -29.65 -25.89
CA ARG A 323 13.11 -28.78 -26.87
C ARG A 323 13.12 -27.31 -26.45
N ASN A 324 12.08 -26.87 -25.72
CA ASN A 324 11.96 -25.47 -25.28
C ASN A 324 12.63 -25.20 -23.92
N CYS A 325 13.19 -26.22 -23.27
CA CYS A 325 13.79 -26.02 -21.94
C CYS A 325 15.20 -25.44 -22.08
N PRO A 326 15.48 -24.21 -21.64
CA PRO A 326 16.78 -23.55 -21.82
C PRO A 326 17.91 -24.18 -20.99
N VAL A 327 17.57 -24.98 -19.97
CA VAL A 327 18.52 -25.63 -19.05
C VAL A 327 18.43 -27.17 -19.13
N GLU A 328 17.78 -27.72 -20.13
CA GLU A 328 17.63 -29.16 -20.36
C GLU A 328 17.10 -29.95 -19.14
N ALA A 329 16.31 -29.30 -18.29
CA ALA A 329 15.75 -29.92 -17.09
C ALA A 329 14.67 -30.99 -17.38
N ILE A 330 14.30 -31.23 -18.64
CA ILE A 330 13.20 -32.14 -19.00
C ILE A 330 13.72 -33.35 -19.75
N THR A 331 13.43 -34.53 -19.23
CA THR A 331 13.79 -35.84 -19.81
C THR A 331 12.56 -36.57 -20.29
N GLY A 332 12.73 -37.51 -21.21
CA GLY A 332 11.65 -38.35 -21.77
C GLY A 332 11.90 -38.68 -23.24
N LYS A 333 11.20 -39.71 -23.75
CA LYS A 333 11.18 -40.11 -25.16
C LYS A 333 9.85 -39.71 -25.82
N ILE A 334 9.87 -39.64 -27.14
CA ILE A 334 8.65 -39.38 -27.91
C ILE A 334 7.61 -40.48 -27.66
N LYS A 335 6.35 -40.08 -27.47
CA LYS A 335 5.20 -40.92 -27.08
C LYS A 335 5.25 -41.48 -25.66
N GLU A 336 6.22 -41.08 -24.81
CA GLU A 336 6.27 -41.42 -23.39
C GLU A 336 6.07 -40.15 -22.55
N LYS A 337 5.52 -40.29 -21.34
CA LYS A 337 5.41 -39.20 -20.37
C LYS A 337 6.81 -38.63 -20.06
N HIS A 338 6.98 -37.33 -20.18
CA HIS A 338 8.21 -36.63 -19.82
C HIS A 338 8.28 -36.38 -18.31
N ALA A 339 9.48 -36.16 -17.78
CA ALA A 339 9.71 -35.80 -16.39
C ALA A 339 10.56 -34.53 -16.29
N ILE A 340 10.30 -33.71 -15.27
CA ILE A 340 11.05 -32.48 -14.99
C ILE A 340 11.98 -32.75 -13.81
N ASN A 341 13.26 -32.53 -13.99
CA ASN A 341 14.22 -32.48 -12.90
C ASN A 341 14.08 -31.12 -12.19
N THR A 342 13.49 -31.15 -11.00
CA THR A 342 13.20 -29.94 -10.20
C THR A 342 14.47 -29.25 -9.69
N ASP A 343 15.58 -29.95 -9.57
CA ASP A 343 16.85 -29.42 -9.07
C ASP A 343 17.59 -28.61 -10.14
N VAL A 344 17.40 -28.96 -11.42
CA VAL A 344 17.97 -28.25 -12.57
C VAL A 344 17.02 -27.16 -13.08
N CYS A 345 15.72 -27.30 -12.81
CA CYS A 345 14.68 -26.42 -13.34
C CYS A 345 14.79 -24.98 -12.78
N ILE A 346 14.99 -24.00 -13.67
CA ILE A 346 15.04 -22.56 -13.34
C ILE A 346 13.64 -21.92 -13.19
N LYS A 347 12.57 -22.72 -13.27
CA LYS A 347 11.20 -22.30 -13.02
C LYS A 347 10.68 -21.18 -13.95
N CYS A 348 11.18 -21.12 -15.19
CA CYS A 348 10.84 -20.07 -16.15
C CYS A 348 9.42 -20.19 -16.75
N GLY A 349 8.74 -21.35 -16.63
CA GLY A 349 7.39 -21.59 -17.13
C GLY A 349 7.27 -21.81 -18.65
N ALA A 350 8.34 -21.72 -19.45
CA ALA A 350 8.31 -21.87 -20.90
C ALA A 350 7.73 -23.21 -21.36
N CYS A 351 7.99 -24.27 -20.60
CA CYS A 351 7.46 -25.59 -20.87
C CYS A 351 5.93 -25.68 -20.67
N ALA A 352 5.39 -25.05 -19.63
CA ALA A 352 3.96 -25.02 -19.34
C ALA A 352 3.19 -24.21 -20.38
N LEU A 353 3.67 -23.00 -20.74
CA LEU A 353 3.08 -22.16 -21.76
C LEU A 353 3.07 -22.85 -23.14
N GLY A 354 4.08 -23.66 -23.43
CA GLY A 354 4.23 -24.35 -24.71
C GLY A 354 3.54 -25.72 -24.77
N CYS A 355 2.92 -26.22 -23.70
CA CYS A 355 2.33 -27.57 -23.67
C CYS A 355 0.97 -27.61 -24.36
N PRO A 356 0.81 -28.40 -25.44
CA PRO A 356 -0.46 -28.42 -26.21
C PRO A 356 -1.61 -29.10 -25.46
N THR A 357 -1.32 -29.94 -24.46
CA THR A 357 -2.31 -30.65 -23.66
C THR A 357 -2.42 -30.08 -22.24
N HIS A 358 -1.75 -28.99 -21.94
CA HIS A 358 -1.69 -28.41 -20.59
C HIS A 358 -1.27 -29.40 -19.49
N ALA A 359 -0.52 -30.43 -19.87
CA ALA A 359 -0.07 -31.49 -18.96
C ALA A 359 1.01 -31.04 -17.96
N ILE A 360 1.51 -29.81 -18.03
CA ILE A 360 2.50 -29.28 -17.11
C ILE A 360 1.80 -28.37 -16.10
N ILE A 361 1.72 -28.83 -14.89
CA ILE A 361 1.05 -28.19 -13.76
C ILE A 361 2.07 -27.68 -12.73
N THR A 362 1.64 -26.73 -11.92
CA THR A 362 2.39 -26.22 -10.76
C THR A 362 1.83 -26.81 -9.47
N ALA A 363 2.70 -27.06 -8.49
CA ALA A 363 2.34 -27.47 -7.13
C ALA A 363 3.11 -26.64 -6.10
#